data_c9b9fd81dac16b7199436f43a3123f89
#
_entry.id   c9b9fd81dac16b7199436f43a3123f89
#
_cell.length_a   1.000
_cell.length_b   1.000
_cell.length_c   1.000
_cell.angle_alpha   90.00
_cell.angle_beta   90.00
_cell.angle_gamma   90.00
#
_symmetry.space_group_name_H-M   'P 1'
#
loop_
_entity.id
_entity.type
_entity.pdbx_description
1 polymer ?
#
loop_
_entity_poly.entity_id
_entity_poly.type
_entity_poly.pdbx_seq_one_letter_code
_entity_poly.pdbx_strand_id
1 'polypeptide(L)'
;VRAVTRTAIYNNIEVYGVYHGYQGLVEDDIHKLELGSVGDTIQRGGTFLFSARCPEFKEEEVRKVAINNLRKREIEGLVVIGGDGSYRGAQRISEECKEIQTIGIPGTIDNDINGTDFTIGFDTALNTIIDSVDKIRDTASSHARTFIVEVMGRDCGDLALWAGLSVGAETIVVPEVDTDIKEVAEKIEQGIKRGKKHSIVMVAEGCMSGQECADELSKYINIDTRVSVLGHIQRCLLY
;
A
#
# COMPACT_ATOMS: atom_id res chain seq x y z
N VAL A 1 -16.04 -0.14 1.16
CA VAL A 1 -17.24 -0.91 0.73
C VAL A 1 -18.44 -0.59 1.62
N ARG A 2 -18.41 -0.92 2.93
CA ARG A 2 -19.58 -0.75 3.84
C ARG A 2 -20.18 0.67 3.81
N ALA A 3 -19.37 1.71 3.93
CA ALA A 3 -19.86 3.09 3.93
C ALA A 3 -20.57 3.43 2.60
N VAL A 4 -19.95 3.10 1.47
CA VAL A 4 -20.54 3.31 0.13
C VAL A 4 -21.89 2.58 0.02
N THR A 5 -21.90 1.28 0.32
CA THR A 5 -23.13 0.46 0.23
C THR A 5 -24.25 1.02 1.10
N ARG A 6 -23.99 1.33 2.36
CA ARG A 6 -25.03 1.83 3.27
C ARG A 6 -25.53 3.21 2.89
N THR A 7 -24.63 4.11 2.45
CA THR A 7 -25.00 5.46 2.02
C THR A 7 -25.87 5.41 0.75
N ALA A 8 -25.49 4.58 -0.21
CA ALA A 8 -26.28 4.42 -1.43
C ALA A 8 -27.69 3.87 -1.14
N ILE A 9 -27.80 2.80 -0.35
CA ILE A 9 -29.10 2.23 0.05
C ILE A 9 -29.94 3.25 0.82
N TYR A 10 -29.33 4.04 1.72
CA TYR A 10 -30.02 5.11 2.46
C TYR A 10 -30.61 6.16 1.51
N ASN A 11 -29.99 6.39 0.37
CA ASN A 11 -30.47 7.31 -0.67
C ASN A 11 -31.32 6.60 -1.74
N ASN A 12 -31.84 5.41 -1.48
CA ASN A 12 -32.66 4.60 -2.40
C ASN A 12 -31.95 4.26 -3.73
N ILE A 13 -30.62 4.09 -3.70
CA ILE A 13 -29.83 3.66 -4.84
C ILE A 13 -29.55 2.16 -4.71
N GLU A 14 -29.83 1.39 -5.76
CA GLU A 14 -29.44 -0.02 -5.83
C GLU A 14 -27.91 -0.15 -5.90
N VAL A 15 -27.36 -1.12 -5.17
CA VAL A 15 -25.91 -1.32 -5.08
C VAL A 15 -25.54 -2.73 -5.46
N TYR A 16 -24.55 -2.84 -6.31
CA TYR A 16 -23.95 -4.10 -6.70
C TYR A 16 -22.47 -4.13 -6.25
N GLY A 17 -22.02 -5.26 -5.74
CA GLY A 17 -20.61 -5.51 -5.46
C GLY A 17 -19.99 -6.32 -6.58
N VAL A 18 -18.87 -5.85 -7.08
CA VAL A 18 -18.03 -6.59 -8.03
C VAL A 18 -16.98 -7.33 -7.23
N TYR A 19 -17.02 -8.64 -7.24
CA TYR A 19 -16.03 -9.47 -6.56
C TYR A 19 -14.77 -9.60 -7.43
N HIS A 20 -13.62 -9.75 -6.82
CA HIS A 20 -12.32 -9.87 -7.51
C HIS A 20 -11.94 -8.69 -8.43
N GLY A 21 -12.50 -7.49 -8.19
CA GLY A 21 -12.16 -6.27 -8.93
C GLY A 21 -12.42 -6.36 -10.43
N TYR A 22 -11.48 -5.91 -11.27
CA TYR A 22 -11.68 -5.92 -12.73
C TYR A 22 -11.78 -7.33 -13.33
N GLN A 23 -11.16 -8.31 -12.72
CA GLN A 23 -11.33 -9.70 -13.15
C GLN A 23 -12.80 -10.12 -13.05
N GLY A 24 -13.41 -9.91 -11.88
CA GLY A 24 -14.81 -10.23 -11.68
C GLY A 24 -15.76 -9.37 -12.52
N LEU A 25 -15.36 -8.14 -12.86
CA LEU A 25 -16.13 -7.30 -13.76
C LEU A 25 -16.20 -7.90 -15.18
N VAL A 26 -15.10 -8.51 -15.64
CA VAL A 26 -15.02 -9.23 -16.92
C VAL A 26 -15.77 -10.56 -16.87
N GLU A 27 -15.64 -11.30 -15.76
CA GLU A 27 -16.25 -12.62 -15.56
C GLU A 27 -17.73 -12.55 -15.14
N ASP A 28 -18.29 -11.33 -15.00
CA ASP A 28 -19.68 -11.09 -14.59
C ASP A 28 -19.96 -11.51 -13.12
N ASP A 29 -18.94 -11.53 -12.26
CA ASP A 29 -19.03 -11.81 -10.82
C ASP A 29 -19.55 -10.57 -10.07
N ILE A 30 -20.80 -10.19 -10.37
CA ILE A 30 -21.47 -8.97 -9.90
C ILE A 30 -22.76 -9.34 -9.17
N HIS A 31 -22.82 -9.03 -7.87
CA HIS A 31 -23.93 -9.40 -7.02
C HIS A 31 -24.58 -8.18 -6.35
N LYS A 32 -25.91 -8.21 -6.24
CA LYS A 32 -26.65 -7.17 -5.51
C LYS A 32 -26.27 -7.20 -4.03
N LEU A 33 -26.01 -6.03 -3.48
CA LEU A 33 -25.69 -5.84 -2.07
C LEU A 33 -26.89 -5.25 -1.31
N GLU A 34 -27.15 -5.83 -0.15
CA GLU A 34 -28.15 -5.36 0.80
C GLU A 34 -27.47 -4.85 2.08
N LEU A 35 -28.23 -4.24 2.99
CA LEU A 35 -27.70 -3.78 4.28
C LEU A 35 -27.04 -4.91 5.08
N GLY A 36 -27.61 -6.11 5.01
CA GLY A 36 -27.06 -7.30 5.63
C GLY A 36 -25.75 -7.79 5.01
N SER A 37 -25.56 -7.59 3.71
CA SER A 37 -24.35 -8.01 3.00
C SER A 37 -23.06 -7.40 3.58
N VAL A 38 -23.15 -6.20 4.14
CA VAL A 38 -22.03 -5.47 4.74
C VAL A 38 -22.13 -5.39 6.27
N GLY A 39 -22.93 -6.29 6.88
CA GLY A 39 -22.98 -6.47 8.33
C GLY A 39 -21.64 -6.99 8.86
N ASP A 40 -21.31 -6.63 10.11
CA ASP A 40 -20.13 -7.13 10.85
C ASP A 40 -18.80 -7.07 10.09
N THR A 41 -18.64 -6.07 9.20
CA THR A 41 -17.42 -5.89 8.39
C THR A 41 -16.48 -4.81 8.91
N ILE A 42 -16.92 -3.94 9.85
CA ILE A 42 -16.12 -2.82 10.37
C ILE A 42 -14.84 -3.30 11.07
N GLN A 43 -14.95 -4.36 11.85
CA GLN A 43 -13.85 -4.91 12.65
C GLN A 43 -13.04 -5.97 11.89
N ARG A 44 -13.41 -6.29 10.67
CA ARG A 44 -12.70 -7.28 9.86
C ARG A 44 -11.66 -6.62 8.99
N GLY A 45 -10.46 -7.17 8.97
CA GLY A 45 -9.44 -6.87 7.98
C GLY A 45 -9.68 -7.65 6.69
N GLY A 46 -8.91 -7.29 5.68
CA GLY A 46 -8.99 -7.89 4.36
C GLY A 46 -9.97 -7.21 3.43
N THR A 47 -9.92 -7.58 2.17
CA THR A 47 -10.77 -7.04 1.12
C THR A 47 -12.10 -7.78 1.08
N PHE A 48 -13.17 -7.11 1.49
CA PHE A 48 -14.51 -7.70 1.56
C PHE A 48 -14.99 -8.28 0.21
N LEU A 49 -14.72 -7.57 -0.88
CA LEU A 49 -15.07 -8.00 -2.26
C LEU A 49 -13.92 -8.74 -2.95
N PHE A 50 -12.89 -9.13 -2.22
CA PHE A 50 -11.67 -9.71 -2.75
C PHE A 50 -10.95 -8.79 -3.75
N SER A 51 -9.84 -9.25 -4.28
CA SER A 51 -9.09 -8.59 -5.34
C SER A 51 -8.35 -9.61 -6.18
N ALA A 52 -8.22 -9.34 -7.46
CA ALA A 52 -7.40 -10.14 -8.38
C ALA A 52 -6.63 -9.22 -9.32
N ARG A 53 -5.51 -9.71 -9.82
CA ARG A 53 -4.81 -9.06 -10.92
C ARG A 53 -5.49 -9.43 -12.23
N CYS A 54 -5.77 -8.43 -13.05
CA CYS A 54 -6.34 -8.60 -14.40
C CYS A 54 -5.48 -7.82 -15.41
N PRO A 55 -4.29 -8.35 -15.79
CA PRO A 55 -3.42 -7.69 -16.77
C PRO A 55 -4.11 -7.45 -18.10
N GLU A 56 -5.00 -8.36 -18.48
CA GLU A 56 -5.80 -8.32 -19.72
C GLU A 56 -6.75 -7.13 -19.79
N PHE A 57 -7.05 -6.49 -18.65
CA PHE A 57 -7.89 -5.28 -18.59
C PHE A 57 -7.26 -4.07 -19.32
N LYS A 58 -5.97 -4.16 -19.67
CA LYS A 58 -5.30 -3.17 -20.53
C LYS A 58 -5.82 -3.20 -21.97
N GLU A 59 -6.39 -4.33 -22.40
CA GLU A 59 -6.94 -4.54 -23.74
C GLU A 59 -8.35 -3.96 -23.83
N GLU A 60 -8.63 -3.20 -24.88
CA GLU A 60 -9.95 -2.56 -25.10
C GLU A 60 -11.08 -3.58 -25.23
N GLU A 61 -10.83 -4.69 -25.91
CA GLU A 61 -11.84 -5.76 -26.11
C GLU A 61 -12.26 -6.38 -24.78
N VAL A 62 -11.34 -6.55 -23.83
CA VAL A 62 -11.65 -7.06 -22.49
C VAL A 62 -12.49 -6.03 -21.71
N ARG A 63 -12.14 -4.74 -21.80
CA ARG A 63 -12.94 -3.68 -21.16
C ARG A 63 -14.34 -3.56 -21.76
N LYS A 64 -14.50 -3.80 -23.07
CA LYS A 64 -15.84 -3.85 -23.70
C LYS A 64 -16.73 -4.93 -23.07
N VAL A 65 -16.17 -6.09 -22.73
CA VAL A 65 -16.91 -7.14 -22.02
C VAL A 65 -17.36 -6.64 -20.65
N ALA A 66 -16.45 -6.05 -19.89
CA ALA A 66 -16.74 -5.48 -18.58
C ALA A 66 -17.83 -4.40 -18.64
N ILE A 67 -17.72 -3.45 -19.58
CA ILE A 67 -18.73 -2.40 -19.80
C ILE A 67 -20.09 -3.00 -20.15
N ASN A 68 -20.14 -4.02 -21.00
CA ASN A 68 -21.38 -4.70 -21.35
C ASN A 68 -22.02 -5.40 -20.13
N ASN A 69 -21.22 -5.95 -19.22
CA ASN A 69 -21.72 -6.55 -17.99
C ASN A 69 -22.34 -5.52 -17.03
N LEU A 70 -21.79 -4.30 -17.00
CA LEU A 70 -22.40 -3.17 -16.28
C LEU A 70 -23.71 -2.72 -16.94
N ARG A 71 -23.73 -2.58 -18.27
CA ARG A 71 -24.91 -2.18 -19.03
C ARG A 71 -26.08 -3.14 -18.88
N LYS A 72 -25.84 -4.45 -18.88
CA LYS A 72 -26.87 -5.49 -18.64
C LYS A 72 -27.63 -5.27 -17.34
N ARG A 73 -27.01 -4.61 -16.35
CA ARG A 73 -27.59 -4.33 -15.03
C ARG A 73 -28.02 -2.87 -14.86
N GLU A 74 -28.00 -2.11 -15.93
CA GLU A 74 -28.36 -0.68 -15.93
C GLU A 74 -27.55 0.13 -14.89
N ILE A 75 -26.26 -0.25 -14.70
CA ILE A 75 -25.36 0.44 -13.76
C ILE A 75 -24.89 1.73 -14.38
N GLU A 76 -25.21 2.85 -13.73
CA GLU A 76 -24.86 4.21 -14.15
C GLU A 76 -23.60 4.75 -13.43
N GLY A 77 -23.24 4.18 -12.30
CA GLY A 77 -22.11 4.63 -11.47
C GLY A 77 -21.21 3.50 -11.03
N LEU A 78 -19.90 3.70 -11.11
CA LEU A 78 -18.89 2.77 -10.67
C LEU A 78 -17.98 3.42 -9.62
N VAL A 79 -17.99 2.92 -8.40
CA VAL A 79 -17.07 3.33 -7.33
C VAL A 79 -15.90 2.36 -7.28
N VAL A 80 -14.71 2.86 -7.55
CA VAL A 80 -13.46 2.08 -7.55
C VAL A 80 -12.66 2.40 -6.31
N ILE A 81 -12.50 1.41 -5.43
CA ILE A 81 -11.72 1.53 -4.19
C ILE A 81 -10.39 0.81 -4.41
N GLY A 82 -9.28 1.55 -4.47
CA GLY A 82 -7.98 0.96 -4.75
C GLY A 82 -6.86 1.97 -4.92
N GLY A 83 -5.78 1.57 -5.56
CA GLY A 83 -4.61 2.40 -5.85
C GLY A 83 -4.55 2.88 -7.31
N ASP A 84 -3.40 3.42 -7.71
CA ASP A 84 -3.13 4.02 -9.03
C ASP A 84 -3.57 3.12 -10.20
N GLY A 85 -3.19 1.83 -10.19
CA GLY A 85 -3.59 0.90 -11.26
C GLY A 85 -5.11 0.73 -11.39
N SER A 86 -5.84 0.75 -10.28
CA SER A 86 -7.30 0.69 -10.28
C SER A 86 -7.92 1.97 -10.86
N TYR A 87 -7.31 3.12 -10.58
CA TYR A 87 -7.78 4.40 -11.12
C TYR A 87 -7.56 4.51 -12.60
N ARG A 88 -6.43 4.04 -13.12
CA ARG A 88 -6.18 3.97 -14.57
C ARG A 88 -7.24 3.12 -15.29
N GLY A 89 -7.64 2.00 -14.67
CA GLY A 89 -8.74 1.18 -15.20
C GLY A 89 -10.08 1.92 -15.19
N ALA A 90 -10.41 2.63 -14.12
CA ALA A 90 -11.61 3.45 -14.01
C ALA A 90 -11.63 4.58 -15.04
N GLN A 91 -10.49 5.25 -15.23
CA GLN A 91 -10.34 6.28 -16.24
C GLN A 91 -10.65 5.75 -17.65
N ARG A 92 -10.10 4.57 -18.01
CA ARG A 92 -10.37 3.94 -19.30
C ARG A 92 -11.86 3.64 -19.50
N ILE A 93 -12.54 3.09 -18.49
CA ILE A 93 -13.98 2.87 -18.54
C ILE A 93 -14.72 4.20 -18.78
N SER A 94 -14.37 5.27 -18.07
CA SER A 94 -14.99 6.59 -18.22
C SER A 94 -14.74 7.24 -19.59
N GLU A 95 -13.59 6.96 -20.21
CA GLU A 95 -13.25 7.43 -21.56
C GLU A 95 -14.05 6.67 -22.63
N GLU A 96 -14.19 5.35 -22.47
CA GLU A 96 -14.83 4.43 -23.43
C GLU A 96 -16.35 4.37 -23.28
N CYS A 97 -16.90 4.70 -22.10
CA CYS A 97 -18.33 4.65 -21.81
C CYS A 97 -18.78 5.86 -21.00
N LYS A 98 -19.30 6.88 -21.67
CA LYS A 98 -19.77 8.13 -21.04
C LYS A 98 -21.03 7.98 -20.20
N GLU A 99 -21.75 6.88 -20.36
CA GLU A 99 -22.96 6.57 -19.61
C GLU A 99 -22.66 6.14 -18.17
N ILE A 100 -21.45 5.62 -17.92
CA ILE A 100 -21.02 5.15 -16.60
C ILE A 100 -20.12 6.20 -15.95
N GLN A 101 -20.60 6.80 -14.86
CA GLN A 101 -19.80 7.73 -14.08
C GLN A 101 -18.85 6.95 -13.16
N THR A 102 -17.58 7.32 -13.11
CA THR A 102 -16.60 6.64 -12.25
C THR A 102 -16.11 7.56 -11.13
N ILE A 103 -16.01 7.02 -9.92
CA ILE A 103 -15.46 7.71 -8.73
C ILE A 103 -14.39 6.81 -8.11
N GLY A 104 -13.20 7.39 -7.90
CA GLY A 104 -12.10 6.72 -7.20
C GLY A 104 -12.09 7.03 -5.70
N ILE A 105 -11.83 6.00 -4.89
CA ILE A 105 -11.58 6.14 -3.45
C ILE A 105 -10.17 5.57 -3.16
N PRO A 106 -9.24 6.36 -2.58
CA PRO A 106 -7.83 5.97 -2.41
C PRO A 106 -7.65 4.93 -1.31
N GLY A 107 -7.95 3.66 -1.61
CA GLY A 107 -7.94 2.54 -0.65
C GLY A 107 -6.58 1.85 -0.47
N THR A 108 -5.49 2.39 -1.00
CA THR A 108 -4.13 1.83 -0.88
C THR A 108 -3.45 2.25 0.42
N ILE A 109 -2.33 1.58 0.75
CA ILE A 109 -1.37 2.01 1.78
C ILE A 109 -0.30 2.95 1.20
N ASP A 110 0.00 2.81 -0.10
CA ASP A 110 0.97 3.65 -0.80
C ASP A 110 0.39 5.06 -0.94
N ASN A 111 1.17 6.07 -0.64
CA ASN A 111 0.74 7.47 -0.76
C ASN A 111 1.16 8.04 -2.13
N ASP A 112 0.94 7.26 -3.19
CA ASP A 112 1.40 7.50 -4.56
C ASP A 112 0.31 8.09 -5.49
N ILE A 113 -0.80 8.57 -4.92
CA ILE A 113 -1.93 9.10 -5.72
C ILE A 113 -1.90 10.62 -5.72
N ASN A 114 -1.58 11.20 -6.88
CA ASN A 114 -1.57 12.64 -7.06
C ASN A 114 -2.95 13.27 -6.79
N GLY A 115 -2.96 14.38 -6.04
CA GLY A 115 -4.19 15.07 -5.64
C GLY A 115 -4.87 14.50 -4.39
N THR A 116 -4.23 13.54 -3.72
CA THR A 116 -4.65 13.01 -2.42
C THR A 116 -3.60 13.37 -1.37
N ASP A 117 -3.99 13.94 -0.24
CA ASP A 117 -3.06 14.26 0.83
C ASP A 117 -2.54 12.97 1.50
N PHE A 118 -3.48 12.09 1.89
CA PHE A 118 -3.18 10.77 2.43
C PHE A 118 -4.17 9.74 1.92
N THR A 119 -3.65 8.57 1.56
CA THR A 119 -4.49 7.41 1.22
C THR A 119 -5.07 6.77 2.48
N ILE A 120 -6.22 6.11 2.36
CA ILE A 120 -6.97 5.58 3.52
C ILE A 120 -6.14 4.58 4.34
N GLY A 121 -5.28 3.82 3.67
CA GLY A 121 -4.46 2.80 4.30
C GLY A 121 -3.15 3.29 4.89
N PHE A 122 -2.73 4.51 4.60
CA PHE A 122 -1.42 5.06 4.96
C PHE A 122 -1.16 5.03 6.46
N ASP A 123 -2.02 5.66 7.25
CA ASP A 123 -1.84 5.73 8.72
C ASP A 123 -1.82 4.36 9.39
N THR A 124 -2.64 3.43 8.90
CA THR A 124 -2.65 2.06 9.44
C THR A 124 -1.33 1.35 9.15
N ALA A 125 -0.81 1.47 7.92
CA ALA A 125 0.49 0.91 7.57
C ALA A 125 1.62 1.57 8.38
N LEU A 126 1.59 2.90 8.50
CA LEU A 126 2.56 3.67 9.27
C LEU A 126 2.62 3.20 10.73
N ASN A 127 1.49 3.09 11.41
CA ASN A 127 1.43 2.62 12.79
C ASN A 127 1.94 1.18 12.94
N THR A 128 1.65 0.31 11.96
CA THR A 128 2.14 -1.07 11.96
C THR A 128 3.67 -1.13 11.80
N ILE A 129 4.24 -0.25 10.96
CA ILE A 129 5.69 -0.13 10.80
C ILE A 129 6.32 0.33 12.12
N ILE A 130 5.79 1.38 12.74
CA ILE A 130 6.30 1.94 14.01
C ILE A 130 6.29 0.86 15.09
N ASP A 131 5.16 0.17 15.31
CA ASP A 131 5.04 -0.92 16.29
C ASP A 131 6.01 -2.05 16.02
N SER A 132 6.25 -2.40 14.76
CA SER A 132 7.21 -3.44 14.37
C SER A 132 8.64 -3.02 14.64
N VAL A 133 9.00 -1.77 14.33
CA VAL A 133 10.35 -1.24 14.53
C VAL A 133 10.66 -1.09 16.03
N ASP A 134 9.70 -0.70 16.85
CA ASP A 134 9.90 -0.62 18.30
C ASP A 134 10.22 -1.99 18.90
N LYS A 135 9.55 -3.05 18.45
CA LYS A 135 9.90 -4.43 18.85
C LYS A 135 11.29 -4.86 18.39
N ILE A 136 11.70 -4.45 17.18
CA ILE A 136 13.05 -4.69 16.66
C ILE A 136 14.09 -3.93 17.51
N ARG A 137 13.78 -2.70 17.92
CA ARG A 137 14.66 -1.86 18.73
C ARG A 137 14.99 -2.48 20.07
N ASP A 138 14.01 -3.07 20.75
CA ASP A 138 14.23 -3.76 22.02
C ASP A 138 15.26 -4.89 21.87
N THR A 139 15.16 -5.64 20.77
CA THR A 139 16.15 -6.68 20.44
C THR A 139 17.49 -6.08 20.02
N ALA A 140 17.49 -5.02 19.22
CA ALA A 140 18.70 -4.36 18.71
C ALA A 140 19.57 -3.81 19.84
N SER A 141 18.95 -3.20 20.84
CA SER A 141 19.65 -2.60 22.00
C SER A 141 20.41 -3.63 22.83
N SER A 142 19.94 -4.88 22.85
CA SER A 142 20.56 -5.97 23.62
C SER A 142 21.79 -6.57 22.95
N HIS A 143 22.01 -6.39 21.64
CA HIS A 143 23.02 -7.09 20.86
C HIS A 143 23.99 -6.20 20.09
N ALA A 144 23.93 -4.88 20.25
CA ALA A 144 24.78 -3.92 19.53
C ALA A 144 24.80 -4.11 18.01
N ARG A 145 23.62 -4.21 17.38
CA ARG A 145 23.43 -4.51 15.96
C ARG A 145 22.87 -3.35 15.19
N THR A 146 23.13 -3.33 13.88
CA THR A 146 22.41 -2.48 12.93
C THR A 146 21.28 -3.26 12.29
N PHE A 147 20.07 -2.70 12.32
CA PHE A 147 18.91 -3.25 11.64
C PHE A 147 18.57 -2.42 10.42
N ILE A 148 18.42 -3.10 9.30
CA ILE A 148 17.87 -2.54 8.09
C ILE A 148 16.42 -3.00 7.99
N VAL A 149 15.49 -2.06 7.97
CA VAL A 149 14.07 -2.34 7.91
C VAL A 149 13.54 -1.89 6.55
N GLU A 150 13.20 -2.87 5.71
CA GLU A 150 12.57 -2.64 4.42
C GLU A 150 11.07 -2.47 4.60
N VAL A 151 10.52 -1.40 4.02
CA VAL A 151 9.10 -1.08 4.07
C VAL A 151 8.53 -0.94 2.67
N MET A 152 7.26 -1.29 2.53
CA MET A 152 6.49 -1.08 1.31
C MET A 152 6.27 0.42 1.05
N GLY A 153 5.70 0.75 -0.07
CA GLY A 153 5.38 2.10 -0.52
C GLY A 153 5.51 2.24 -2.03
N ARG A 154 5.86 1.12 -2.69
CA ARG A 154 6.11 1.07 -4.12
C ARG A 154 7.17 2.09 -4.54
N ASP A 155 6.84 3.04 -5.43
CA ASP A 155 7.76 4.06 -5.91
C ASP A 155 7.71 5.35 -5.06
N CYS A 156 6.99 5.36 -3.93
CA CYS A 156 6.84 6.47 -3.00
C CYS A 156 7.51 6.16 -1.66
N GLY A 157 8.38 7.05 -1.21
CA GLY A 157 9.13 6.92 0.04
C GLY A 157 8.40 7.39 1.30
N ASP A 158 7.16 7.88 1.20
CA ASP A 158 6.43 8.49 2.32
C ASP A 158 6.33 7.58 3.55
N LEU A 159 5.99 6.30 3.37
CA LEU A 159 5.92 5.35 4.50
C LEU A 159 7.27 5.20 5.20
N ALA A 160 8.36 5.07 4.42
CA ALA A 160 9.71 4.98 4.98
C ALA A 160 10.10 6.28 5.70
N LEU A 161 9.78 7.43 5.11
CA LEU A 161 10.11 8.74 5.66
C LEU A 161 9.38 9.00 6.98
N TRP A 162 8.05 8.89 6.99
CA TRP A 162 7.25 9.15 8.19
C TRP A 162 7.53 8.15 9.30
N ALA A 163 7.67 6.86 8.96
CA ALA A 163 8.03 5.84 9.94
C ALA A 163 9.43 6.06 10.48
N GLY A 164 10.42 6.29 9.61
CA GLY A 164 11.80 6.50 10.00
C GLY A 164 11.98 7.71 10.91
N LEU A 165 11.30 8.84 10.63
CA LEU A 165 11.27 10.00 11.50
C LEU A 165 10.62 9.68 12.86
N SER A 166 9.48 9.00 12.85
CA SER A 166 8.73 8.68 14.06
C SER A 166 9.51 7.77 15.01
N VAL A 167 10.24 6.80 14.47
CA VAL A 167 11.07 5.87 15.26
C VAL A 167 12.48 6.40 15.50
N GLY A 168 12.87 7.54 14.95
CA GLY A 168 14.23 8.09 15.07
C GLY A 168 15.29 7.18 14.42
N ALA A 169 15.05 6.74 13.20
CA ALA A 169 16.03 6.01 12.40
C ALA A 169 17.26 6.88 12.11
N GLU A 170 18.46 6.29 12.09
CA GLU A 170 19.71 6.99 11.77
C GLU A 170 19.75 7.46 10.33
N THR A 171 19.15 6.68 9.44
CA THR A 171 19.06 6.99 8.00
C THR A 171 17.77 6.44 7.44
N ILE A 172 17.25 7.16 6.48
CA ILE A 172 16.05 6.79 5.73
C ILE A 172 16.42 6.87 4.25
N VAL A 173 16.29 5.75 3.55
CA VAL A 173 16.58 5.61 2.12
C VAL A 173 15.26 5.62 1.37
N VAL A 174 15.03 6.65 0.56
CA VAL A 174 13.78 6.90 -0.17
C VAL A 174 14.06 7.19 -1.64
N PRO A 175 13.15 6.82 -2.57
CA PRO A 175 13.38 6.98 -3.99
C PRO A 175 13.44 8.45 -4.45
N GLU A 176 12.90 9.37 -3.67
CA GLU A 176 12.87 10.81 -3.96
C GLU A 176 14.24 11.50 -3.77
N VAL A 177 15.18 10.85 -3.06
CA VAL A 177 16.50 11.40 -2.75
C VAL A 177 17.59 10.38 -3.06
N ASP A 178 18.54 10.78 -3.88
CA ASP A 178 19.72 9.95 -4.13
C ASP A 178 20.55 9.78 -2.84
N THR A 179 20.73 8.56 -2.40
CA THR A 179 21.38 8.25 -1.12
C THR A 179 22.70 7.50 -1.36
N ASP A 180 23.80 8.12 -0.99
CA ASP A 180 25.11 7.45 -0.98
C ASP A 180 25.24 6.51 0.24
N ILE A 181 25.30 5.22 -0.01
CA ILE A 181 25.44 4.19 1.05
C ILE A 181 26.75 4.36 1.84
N LYS A 182 27.78 4.96 1.24
CA LYS A 182 29.00 5.30 1.97
C LYS A 182 28.73 6.33 3.07
N GLU A 183 27.95 7.37 2.79
CA GLU A 183 27.55 8.35 3.80
C GLU A 183 26.70 7.70 4.93
N VAL A 184 25.86 6.74 4.57
CA VAL A 184 25.09 5.95 5.54
C VAL A 184 26.04 5.18 6.49
N ALA A 185 27.06 4.52 5.93
CA ALA A 185 28.06 3.80 6.71
C ALA A 185 28.84 4.75 7.65
N GLU A 186 29.24 5.92 7.16
CA GLU A 186 29.94 6.94 7.95
C GLU A 186 29.08 7.44 9.13
N LYS A 187 27.78 7.69 8.91
CA LYS A 187 26.83 8.09 9.98
C LYS A 187 26.70 7.00 11.06
N ILE A 188 26.57 5.75 10.65
CA ILE A 188 26.49 4.60 11.57
C ILE A 188 27.79 4.51 12.39
N GLU A 189 28.95 4.58 11.74
CA GLU A 189 30.26 4.52 12.42
C GLU A 189 30.43 5.67 13.43
N GLN A 190 30.04 6.88 13.07
CA GLN A 190 30.04 8.03 13.99
C GLN A 190 29.10 7.80 15.18
N GLY A 191 27.93 7.20 14.95
CA GLY A 191 27.00 6.80 16.01
C GLY A 191 27.63 5.84 17.00
N ILE A 192 28.29 4.80 16.52
CA ILE A 192 29.00 3.82 17.32
C ILE A 192 30.13 4.50 18.14
N LYS A 193 30.93 5.35 17.51
CA LYS A 193 32.01 6.12 18.20
C LYS A 193 31.45 7.02 19.32
N ARG A 194 30.21 7.49 19.21
CA ARG A 194 29.51 8.26 20.26
C ARG A 194 28.87 7.40 21.34
N GLY A 195 29.02 6.08 21.28
CA GLY A 195 28.48 5.13 22.26
C GLY A 195 27.07 4.60 21.94
N LYS A 196 26.53 4.83 20.74
CA LYS A 196 25.27 4.17 20.30
C LYS A 196 25.50 2.66 20.24
N LYS A 197 24.54 1.92 20.80
CA LYS A 197 24.64 0.45 20.87
C LYS A 197 23.91 -0.22 19.69
N HIS A 198 23.02 0.50 19.00
CA HIS A 198 22.28 -0.02 17.85
C HIS A 198 22.00 1.11 16.85
N SER A 199 21.74 0.74 15.60
CA SER A 199 21.32 1.65 14.56
C SER A 199 20.15 1.04 13.78
N ILE A 200 19.25 1.90 13.32
CA ILE A 200 18.12 1.52 12.46
C ILE A 200 18.25 2.29 11.15
N VAL A 201 18.27 1.56 10.05
CA VAL A 201 18.22 2.12 8.69
C VAL A 201 16.88 1.73 8.09
N MET A 202 16.07 2.71 7.73
CA MET A 202 14.79 2.49 7.06
C MET A 202 15.01 2.52 5.54
N VAL A 203 14.49 1.53 4.82
CA VAL A 203 14.65 1.43 3.37
C VAL A 203 13.28 1.28 2.70
N ALA A 204 12.95 2.19 1.79
CA ALA A 204 11.79 2.06 0.92
C ALA A 204 12.05 1.00 -0.17
N GLU A 205 11.14 0.05 -0.37
CA GLU A 205 11.25 -1.01 -1.38
C GLU A 205 11.48 -0.48 -2.82
N GLY A 206 11.05 0.77 -3.09
CA GLY A 206 11.23 1.42 -4.39
C GLY A 206 12.67 1.85 -4.68
N CYS A 207 13.57 1.91 -3.67
CA CYS A 207 14.97 2.22 -3.88
C CYS A 207 15.81 0.97 -4.14
N MET A 208 15.78 0.09 -3.17
CA MET A 208 16.51 -1.16 -3.14
C MET A 208 15.92 -2.09 -2.09
N SER A 209 16.21 -3.37 -2.17
CA SER A 209 15.86 -4.30 -1.09
C SER A 209 16.72 -4.06 0.15
N GLY A 210 16.19 -4.43 1.31
CA GLY A 210 16.97 -4.39 2.56
C GLY A 210 18.23 -5.23 2.50
N GLN A 211 18.22 -6.34 1.74
CA GLN A 211 19.40 -7.18 1.57
C GLN A 211 20.46 -6.50 0.69
N GLU A 212 20.08 -5.87 -0.41
CA GLU A 212 20.99 -5.08 -1.24
C GLU A 212 21.62 -3.95 -0.43
N CYS A 213 20.85 -3.26 0.41
CA CYS A 213 21.35 -2.24 1.32
C CYS A 213 22.38 -2.81 2.30
N ALA A 214 22.13 -4.00 2.87
CA ALA A 214 23.08 -4.67 3.77
C ALA A 214 24.38 -5.05 3.06
N ASP A 215 24.27 -5.59 1.85
CA ASP A 215 25.42 -6.02 1.05
C ASP A 215 26.28 -4.80 0.64
N GLU A 216 25.65 -3.69 0.25
CA GLU A 216 26.36 -2.45 -0.05
C GLU A 216 27.04 -1.85 1.19
N LEU A 217 26.34 -1.79 2.34
CA LEU A 217 26.92 -1.31 3.60
C LEU A 217 28.15 -2.11 4.04
N SER A 218 28.11 -3.42 3.82
CA SER A 218 29.22 -4.32 4.21
C SER A 218 30.54 -4.01 3.50
N LYS A 219 30.51 -3.29 2.38
CA LYS A 219 31.72 -2.85 1.65
C LYS A 219 32.46 -1.72 2.35
N TYR A 220 31.79 -0.96 3.22
CA TYR A 220 32.32 0.23 3.86
C TYR A 220 32.54 0.06 5.37
N ILE A 221 31.73 -0.77 6.02
CA ILE A 221 31.80 -0.95 7.47
C ILE A 221 31.55 -2.41 7.85
N ASN A 222 32.39 -2.92 8.76
CA ASN A 222 32.27 -4.29 9.29
C ASN A 222 31.44 -4.28 10.58
N ILE A 223 30.11 -4.43 10.45
CA ILE A 223 29.16 -4.48 11.57
C ILE A 223 28.19 -5.66 11.41
N ASP A 224 27.69 -6.17 12.54
CA ASP A 224 26.61 -7.18 12.50
C ASP A 224 25.31 -6.52 12.06
N THR A 225 24.94 -6.77 10.82
CA THR A 225 23.73 -6.21 10.19
C THR A 225 22.64 -7.27 10.10
N ARG A 226 21.42 -6.89 10.43
CA ARG A 226 20.22 -7.74 10.27
C ARG A 226 19.19 -7.04 9.42
N VAL A 227 18.60 -7.78 8.49
CA VAL A 227 17.55 -7.29 7.62
C VAL A 227 16.21 -7.79 8.11
N SER A 228 15.24 -6.90 8.15
CA SER A 228 13.83 -7.20 8.41
C SER A 228 12.98 -6.61 7.31
N VAL A 229 12.32 -7.46 6.53
CA VAL A 229 11.38 -7.04 5.50
C VAL A 229 9.98 -7.12 6.11
N LEU A 230 9.31 -5.98 6.28
CA LEU A 230 7.98 -5.95 6.86
C LEU A 230 6.91 -6.44 5.86
N GLY A 231 7.07 -6.08 4.59
CA GLY A 231 6.24 -6.60 3.52
C GLY A 231 4.74 -6.57 3.85
N HIS A 232 4.07 -7.70 3.68
CA HIS A 232 2.62 -7.79 3.87
C HIS A 232 2.14 -7.58 5.33
N ILE A 233 3.02 -7.64 6.33
CA ILE A 233 2.67 -7.31 7.73
C ILE A 233 2.17 -5.86 7.82
N GLN A 234 2.72 -4.94 7.03
CA GLN A 234 2.31 -3.55 7.01
C GLN A 234 0.85 -3.35 6.56
N ARG A 235 0.32 -4.25 5.75
CA ARG A 235 -1.05 -4.16 5.27
C ARG A 235 -2.06 -4.41 6.38
N CYS A 236 -1.64 -5.10 7.44
CA CYS A 236 -2.42 -5.35 8.65
C CYS A 236 -3.89 -5.72 8.31
N LEU A 237 -4.83 -4.86 8.66
CA LEU A 237 -6.27 -5.07 8.48
C LEU A 237 -6.85 -4.41 7.20
N LEU A 238 -6.02 -3.96 6.27
CA LEU A 238 -6.46 -3.11 5.15
C LEU A 238 -6.94 -3.87 3.91
N TYR A 239 -6.73 -5.17 3.85
CA TYR A 239 -7.18 -5.98 2.73
C TYR A 239 -8.04 -7.14 3.20
#